data_e218e37c79d7e77600e84064e549fd42
#
_entry.id   e218e37c79d7e77600e84064e549fd42
#
_cell.length_a   1.000
_cell.length_b   1.000
_cell.length_c   1.000
_cell.angle_alpha   90.00
_cell.angle_beta   90.00
_cell.angle_gamma   90.00
#
_symmetry.space_group_name_H-M   'P 1'
#
loop_
_entity.id
_entity.type
_entity.pdbx_description
1 polymer ?
#
loop_
_entity_poly.entity_id
_entity_poly.type
_entity_poly.pdbx_seq_one_letter_code
_entity_poly.pdbx_strand_id
1 'polypeptide(L)'
;SDREPLRLGALTQFVGARVPVVNPRGDLSEALLGVARLLRGERAIGVEARELAGSQYRRRVIWSPDDPFSVGADLQAMMPVFMSGGVKAIGAEEKKMQDAFMRLKYAQVPTVAAVSGMALGGGCELILHCSKAVASLESYIGLVEVGVGLIPGAGGLKEGALRAAQAAQAAGATDVFPFMRNWFLNAAMANVSKSALEAKQMGYLRPTDTIVFNNHELLWTAIGEAFALHATGHRPPLKPLGFPVAGRTGLATIKAQLANMRDGGFISAHDFFISSGIADVMCGGDVEAGALADEQWLLDLERKFFMTLVAHPKSQERMMGMMSTGKPVRN
;
A
#
# COMPACT_ATOMS: atom_id res chain seq x y z
N SER A 1 18.18 12.75 -41.55
CA SER A 1 18.03 12.70 -40.09
C SER A 1 16.84 13.55 -39.69
N ASP A 2 15.63 13.03 -39.91
CA ASP A 2 14.40 13.75 -39.59
C ASP A 2 13.79 13.13 -38.33
N ARG A 3 13.96 13.83 -37.21
CA ARG A 3 13.15 13.58 -36.00
C ARG A 3 11.89 14.40 -36.15
N GLU A 4 10.77 13.78 -36.52
CA GLU A 4 9.48 14.43 -36.44
C GLU A 4 9.16 14.77 -34.97
N PRO A 5 8.75 16.01 -34.64
CA PRO A 5 8.26 16.35 -33.31
C PRO A 5 6.91 15.68 -33.09
N LEU A 6 6.80 14.95 -31.99
CA LEU A 6 5.54 14.39 -31.48
C LEU A 6 4.47 15.49 -31.43
N ARG A 7 3.47 15.42 -32.29
CA ARG A 7 2.41 16.42 -32.40
C ARG A 7 1.56 16.40 -31.12
N LEU A 8 1.45 17.57 -30.48
CA LEU A 8 0.58 17.82 -29.31
C LEU A 8 -0.89 17.40 -29.54
N GLY A 9 -1.34 17.26 -30.78
CA GLY A 9 -2.70 16.88 -31.15
C GLY A 9 -3.13 15.44 -30.75
N ALA A 10 -2.16 14.56 -30.41
CA ALA A 10 -2.49 13.23 -29.93
C ALA A 10 -2.85 13.17 -28.41
N LEU A 11 -2.50 14.21 -27.67
CA LEU A 11 -2.76 14.30 -26.22
C LEU A 11 -4.18 14.81 -25.89
N THR A 12 -4.77 15.65 -26.74
CA THR A 12 -6.10 16.23 -26.52
C THR A 12 -7.26 15.25 -26.75
N GLN A 13 -7.05 14.16 -27.46
CA GLN A 13 -8.06 13.09 -27.60
C GLN A 13 -8.14 12.12 -26.41
N PHE A 14 -7.26 12.27 -25.42
CA PHE A 14 -7.16 11.37 -24.27
C PHE A 14 -7.98 11.77 -23.06
N VAL A 15 -8.45 13.02 -22.96
CA VAL A 15 -9.10 13.57 -21.76
C VAL A 15 -10.58 13.19 -21.66
N GLY A 16 -11.16 12.49 -22.61
CA GLY A 16 -12.59 12.18 -22.64
C GLY A 16 -13.01 10.75 -22.92
N ALA A 17 -12.08 9.84 -23.20
CA ALA A 17 -12.45 8.47 -23.55
C ALA A 17 -12.41 7.55 -22.33
N ARG A 18 -13.56 7.07 -21.88
CA ARG A 18 -13.69 5.84 -21.06
C ARG A 18 -13.05 4.71 -21.87
N VAL A 19 -11.81 4.35 -21.55
CA VAL A 19 -11.15 3.24 -22.22
C VAL A 19 -11.66 1.95 -21.59
N PRO A 20 -12.34 1.06 -22.34
CA PRO A 20 -12.71 -0.25 -21.82
C PRO A 20 -11.43 -1.06 -21.59
N VAL A 21 -11.30 -1.62 -20.40
CA VAL A 21 -10.25 -2.60 -20.08
C VAL A 21 -10.62 -3.89 -20.79
N VAL A 22 -10.04 -4.11 -21.97
CA VAL A 22 -10.19 -5.38 -22.70
C VAL A 22 -9.01 -6.28 -22.35
N ASN A 23 -9.31 -7.40 -21.69
CA ASN A 23 -8.35 -8.42 -21.31
C ASN A 23 -8.49 -9.66 -22.20
N PRO A 24 -7.45 -10.09 -22.92
CA PRO A 24 -7.47 -11.38 -23.61
C PRO A 24 -6.96 -12.58 -22.79
N ARG A 25 -6.32 -12.34 -21.61
CA ARG A 25 -5.80 -13.42 -20.75
C ARG A 25 -5.75 -13.00 -19.28
N GLY A 26 -6.85 -13.02 -18.64
CA GLY A 26 -7.28 -13.15 -17.24
C GLY A 26 -6.38 -12.79 -16.05
N ASP A 27 -5.22 -12.17 -16.13
CA ASP A 27 -4.29 -12.32 -15.02
C ASP A 27 -4.13 -11.10 -14.09
N LEU A 28 -3.56 -10.03 -14.55
CA LEU A 28 -3.25 -8.89 -13.66
C LEU A 28 -4.30 -7.78 -13.77
N SER A 29 -4.97 -7.66 -14.93
CA SER A 29 -5.97 -6.62 -15.15
C SER A 29 -7.24 -6.87 -14.33
N GLU A 30 -7.69 -8.11 -14.21
CA GLU A 30 -8.84 -8.46 -13.36
C GLU A 30 -8.52 -8.28 -11.87
N ALA A 31 -7.30 -8.65 -11.46
CA ALA A 31 -6.85 -8.43 -10.10
C ALA A 31 -6.79 -6.94 -9.75
N LEU A 32 -6.25 -6.10 -10.66
CA LEU A 32 -6.20 -4.65 -10.47
C LEU A 32 -7.57 -3.98 -10.56
N LEU A 33 -8.48 -4.49 -11.41
CA LEU A 33 -9.88 -4.04 -11.44
C LEU A 33 -10.60 -4.40 -10.14
N GLY A 34 -10.33 -5.59 -9.59
CA GLY A 34 -10.85 -5.99 -8.28
C GLY A 34 -10.34 -5.05 -7.18
N VAL A 35 -9.04 -4.75 -7.18
CA VAL A 35 -8.44 -3.78 -6.26
C VAL A 35 -9.02 -2.38 -6.47
N ALA A 36 -9.18 -1.93 -7.70
CA ALA A 36 -9.75 -0.62 -8.01
C ALA A 36 -11.19 -0.48 -7.49
N ARG A 37 -12.01 -1.54 -7.64
CA ARG A 37 -13.38 -1.56 -7.09
C ARG A 37 -13.38 -1.53 -5.56
N LEU A 38 -12.49 -2.26 -4.90
CA LEU A 38 -12.37 -2.28 -3.45
C LEU A 38 -11.83 -0.96 -2.86
N LEU A 39 -10.94 -0.26 -3.61
CA LEU A 39 -10.31 0.97 -3.13
C LEU A 39 -11.12 2.24 -3.43
N ARG A 40 -12.06 2.22 -4.39
CA ARG A 40 -12.80 3.41 -4.83
C ARG A 40 -14.28 3.19 -5.16
N GLY A 41 -14.83 2.02 -4.90
CA GLY A 41 -16.14 1.67 -5.40
C GLY A 41 -16.13 1.63 -6.94
N GLU A 42 -17.18 2.14 -7.60
CA GLU A 42 -17.28 2.13 -9.07
C GLU A 42 -16.43 3.18 -9.79
N ARG A 43 -15.75 4.08 -9.08
CA ARG A 43 -14.87 5.09 -9.67
C ARG A 43 -13.53 4.47 -9.99
N ALA A 44 -13.32 4.16 -11.25
CA ALA A 44 -12.16 3.44 -11.75
C ALA A 44 -10.84 4.17 -11.46
N ILE A 45 -9.88 3.47 -10.85
CA ILE A 45 -8.47 3.78 -11.02
C ILE A 45 -8.15 3.49 -12.49
N GLY A 46 -7.76 4.52 -13.26
CA GLY A 46 -7.36 4.35 -14.64
C GLY A 46 -6.09 3.49 -14.70
N VAL A 47 -6.20 2.30 -15.30
CA VAL A 47 -5.02 1.51 -15.68
C VAL A 47 -4.85 1.72 -17.17
N GLU A 48 -3.94 2.61 -17.57
CA GLU A 48 -3.62 2.77 -18.99
C GLU A 48 -2.52 1.79 -19.38
N ALA A 49 -2.89 0.82 -20.21
CA ALA A 49 -1.95 -0.02 -20.93
C ALA A 49 -2.06 0.36 -22.41
N ARG A 50 -1.07 1.03 -22.98
CA ARG A 50 -1.02 1.29 -24.41
C ARG A 50 -0.11 0.32 -25.13
N GLU A 51 -0.67 -0.25 -26.18
CA GLU A 51 0.01 -0.92 -27.26
C GLU A 51 0.19 0.02 -28.46
N LEU A 52 1.41 -0.01 -29.02
CA LEU A 52 1.62 0.26 -30.43
C LEU A 52 1.89 -1.10 -31.09
N ALA A 53 0.92 -1.55 -31.89
CA ALA A 53 0.94 -2.66 -32.84
C ALA A 53 1.59 -3.98 -32.36
N GLY A 54 0.77 -4.99 -32.03
CA GLY A 54 1.16 -6.40 -31.90
C GLY A 54 1.29 -6.92 -30.47
N SER A 55 0.15 -7.17 -29.85
CA SER A 55 -0.15 -8.21 -28.86
C SER A 55 0.72 -8.49 -27.65
N GLN A 56 1.22 -7.53 -26.84
CA GLN A 56 1.50 -7.78 -25.42
C GLN A 56 1.69 -6.47 -24.64
N TYR A 57 0.89 -6.29 -23.56
CA TYR A 57 1.07 -5.16 -22.63
C TYR A 57 2.45 -5.22 -21.97
N ARG A 58 3.32 -4.25 -22.28
CA ARG A 58 4.72 -4.25 -21.85
C ARG A 58 5.00 -3.37 -20.63
N ARG A 59 4.01 -2.62 -20.12
CA ARG A 59 4.13 -1.68 -19.00
C ARG A 59 2.77 -1.23 -18.52
N ARG A 60 2.70 -0.77 -17.26
CA ARG A 60 1.45 -0.30 -16.63
C ARG A 60 1.71 0.99 -15.87
N VAL A 61 0.81 1.95 -16.02
CA VAL A 61 0.73 3.14 -15.18
C VAL A 61 -0.61 3.08 -14.43
N ILE A 62 -0.55 3.21 -13.12
CA ILE A 62 -1.72 3.24 -12.24
C ILE A 62 -1.92 4.69 -11.83
N TRP A 63 -3.04 5.26 -12.20
CA TRP A 63 -3.34 6.67 -12.06
C TRP A 63 -4.82 6.89 -11.79
N SER A 64 -5.14 7.98 -11.08
CA SER A 64 -6.51 8.46 -10.92
C SER A 64 -6.69 9.76 -11.68
N PRO A 65 -7.77 9.89 -12.52
CA PRO A 65 -8.07 11.15 -13.19
C PRO A 65 -8.49 12.27 -12.23
N ASP A 66 -9.02 11.88 -11.07
CA ASP A 66 -9.51 12.80 -10.05
C ASP A 66 -8.67 12.70 -8.77
N ASP A 67 -8.51 13.80 -8.05
CA ASP A 67 -8.01 13.77 -6.67
C ASP A 67 -9.12 13.26 -5.72
N PRO A 68 -8.72 12.51 -4.72
CA PRO A 68 -7.39 11.98 -4.39
C PRO A 68 -7.02 10.71 -5.18
N PHE A 69 -5.74 10.34 -5.18
CA PHE A 69 -5.30 9.06 -5.77
C PHE A 69 -6.06 7.87 -5.21
N SER A 70 -6.10 7.72 -3.88
CA SER A 70 -6.93 6.75 -3.17
C SER A 70 -6.93 7.02 -1.67
N VAL A 71 -8.09 6.95 -1.03
CA VAL A 71 -8.22 7.07 0.44
C VAL A 71 -8.35 5.72 1.14
N GLY A 72 -8.03 4.63 0.45
CA GLY A 72 -8.07 3.27 0.97
C GLY A 72 -9.35 2.52 0.63
N ALA A 73 -9.65 1.48 1.42
CA ALA A 73 -10.78 0.60 1.17
C ALA A 73 -12.13 1.31 1.40
N ASP A 74 -13.09 1.01 0.54
CA ASP A 74 -14.47 1.46 0.70
C ASP A 74 -15.16 0.61 1.80
N LEU A 75 -15.27 1.18 3.00
CA LEU A 75 -15.92 0.52 4.13
C LEU A 75 -17.41 0.22 3.86
N GLN A 76 -18.09 1.04 3.05
CA GLN A 76 -19.49 0.78 2.69
C GLN A 76 -19.62 -0.44 1.77
N ALA A 77 -18.69 -0.62 0.84
CA ALA A 77 -18.64 -1.79 -0.02
C ALA A 77 -18.29 -3.09 0.74
N MET A 78 -17.61 -2.98 1.89
CA MET A 78 -17.31 -4.13 2.75
C MET A 78 -18.53 -4.63 3.55
N MET A 79 -19.52 -3.77 3.83
CA MET A 79 -20.67 -4.14 4.65
C MET A 79 -21.51 -5.28 4.08
N PRO A 80 -21.92 -5.31 2.79
CA PRO A 80 -22.64 -6.44 2.21
C PRO A 80 -21.85 -7.76 2.31
N VAL A 81 -20.53 -7.72 2.11
CA VAL A 81 -19.65 -8.89 2.23
C VAL A 81 -19.66 -9.41 3.67
N PHE A 82 -19.53 -8.50 4.65
CA PHE A 82 -19.62 -8.87 6.07
C PHE A 82 -20.99 -9.46 6.43
N MET A 83 -22.08 -8.84 5.97
CA MET A 83 -23.45 -9.31 6.24
C MET A 83 -23.75 -10.66 5.63
N SER A 84 -23.18 -10.99 4.46
CA SER A 84 -23.42 -12.25 3.78
C SER A 84 -22.59 -13.43 4.29
N GLY A 85 -21.36 -13.21 4.74
CA GLY A 85 -20.45 -14.29 5.12
C GLY A 85 -19.56 -14.00 6.33
N GLY A 86 -19.83 -12.91 7.04
CA GLY A 86 -19.13 -12.53 8.25
C GLY A 86 -17.64 -12.28 8.04
N VAL A 87 -16.88 -12.46 9.12
CA VAL A 87 -15.43 -12.24 9.15
C VAL A 87 -14.68 -13.12 8.14
N LYS A 88 -15.16 -14.34 7.88
CA LYS A 88 -14.53 -15.25 6.91
C LYS A 88 -14.60 -14.72 5.48
N ALA A 89 -15.71 -14.11 5.10
CA ALA A 89 -15.87 -13.51 3.77
C ALA A 89 -14.95 -12.30 3.61
N ILE A 90 -14.83 -11.45 4.64
CA ILE A 90 -13.87 -10.33 4.66
C ILE A 90 -12.44 -10.85 4.52
N GLY A 91 -12.06 -11.89 5.28
CA GLY A 91 -10.72 -12.49 5.17
C GLY A 91 -10.41 -13.06 3.79
N ALA A 92 -11.43 -13.55 3.06
CA ALA A 92 -11.28 -14.01 1.68
C ALA A 92 -11.05 -12.84 0.70
N GLU A 93 -11.74 -11.71 0.87
CA GLU A 93 -11.50 -10.50 0.07
C GLU A 93 -10.12 -9.90 0.36
N GLU A 94 -9.71 -9.86 1.63
CA GLU A 94 -8.38 -9.43 2.04
C GLU A 94 -7.28 -10.27 1.39
N LYS A 95 -7.46 -11.60 1.36
CA LYS A 95 -6.53 -12.52 0.67
C LYS A 95 -6.43 -12.21 -0.82
N LYS A 96 -7.55 -11.93 -1.48
CA LYS A 96 -7.54 -11.54 -2.90
C LYS A 96 -6.76 -10.25 -3.13
N MET A 97 -6.90 -9.27 -2.22
CA MET A 97 -6.16 -8.02 -2.28
C MET A 97 -4.66 -8.24 -2.10
N GLN A 98 -4.27 -9.01 -1.07
CA GLN A 98 -2.88 -9.41 -0.86
C GLN A 98 -2.29 -10.10 -2.11
N ASP A 99 -3.01 -11.06 -2.68
CA ASP A 99 -2.57 -11.77 -3.88
C ASP A 99 -2.43 -10.85 -5.10
N ALA A 100 -3.33 -9.87 -5.25
CA ALA A 100 -3.27 -8.88 -6.32
C ALA A 100 -2.04 -7.97 -6.17
N PHE A 101 -1.76 -7.50 -4.95
CA PHE A 101 -0.60 -6.66 -4.68
C PHE A 101 0.71 -7.44 -4.83
N MET A 102 0.76 -8.70 -4.42
CA MET A 102 1.92 -9.54 -4.67
C MET A 102 2.15 -9.79 -6.16
N ARG A 103 1.09 -9.98 -6.96
CA ARG A 103 1.21 -10.04 -8.43
C ARG A 103 1.70 -8.74 -9.04
N LEU A 104 1.29 -7.59 -8.48
CA LEU A 104 1.77 -6.28 -8.90
C LEU A 104 3.27 -6.14 -8.64
N LYS A 105 3.73 -6.51 -7.44
CA LYS A 105 5.14 -6.44 -7.01
C LYS A 105 6.05 -7.29 -7.88
N TYR A 106 5.59 -8.49 -8.23
CA TYR A 106 6.37 -9.47 -9.00
C TYR A 106 5.99 -9.52 -10.49
N ALA A 107 5.34 -8.45 -10.99
CA ALA A 107 4.96 -8.37 -12.40
C ALA A 107 6.19 -8.35 -13.31
N GLN A 108 6.13 -9.14 -14.40
CA GLN A 108 7.18 -9.18 -15.43
C GLN A 108 7.23 -7.90 -16.27
N VAL A 109 6.27 -7.01 -16.10
CA VAL A 109 6.19 -5.70 -16.74
C VAL A 109 6.30 -4.60 -15.68
N PRO A 110 6.91 -3.44 -16.00
CA PRO A 110 6.99 -2.36 -15.05
C PRO A 110 5.59 -1.85 -14.68
N THR A 111 5.42 -1.58 -13.39
CA THR A 111 4.21 -1.00 -12.80
C THR A 111 4.61 0.33 -12.16
N VAL A 112 4.03 1.43 -12.61
CA VAL A 112 4.33 2.77 -12.11
C VAL A 112 3.06 3.39 -11.54
N ALA A 113 3.11 3.82 -10.28
CA ALA A 113 2.03 4.58 -9.66
C ALA A 113 2.26 6.08 -9.92
N ALA A 114 1.26 6.76 -10.50
CA ALA A 114 1.25 8.22 -10.65
C ALA A 114 0.34 8.82 -9.57
N VAL A 115 0.95 9.39 -8.53
CA VAL A 115 0.28 9.73 -7.27
C VAL A 115 0.08 11.23 -7.15
N SER A 116 -1.17 11.67 -6.94
CA SER A 116 -1.51 13.05 -6.58
C SER A 116 -2.47 13.08 -5.39
N GLY A 117 -2.39 14.13 -4.59
CA GLY A 117 -3.24 14.28 -3.41
C GLY A 117 -3.05 13.14 -2.40
N MET A 118 -4.15 12.63 -1.83
CA MET A 118 -4.08 11.59 -0.81
C MET A 118 -3.91 10.19 -1.39
N ALA A 119 -2.98 9.43 -0.80
CA ALA A 119 -2.77 8.01 -1.04
C ALA A 119 -2.69 7.29 0.31
N LEU A 120 -3.85 6.98 0.87
CA LEU A 120 -4.00 6.51 2.24
C LEU A 120 -4.41 5.04 2.30
N GLY A 121 -4.00 4.36 3.38
CA GLY A 121 -4.39 2.97 3.61
C GLY A 121 -4.03 2.06 2.44
N GLY A 122 -4.99 1.33 1.90
CA GLY A 122 -4.82 0.48 0.71
C GLY A 122 -4.24 1.22 -0.50
N GLY A 123 -4.43 2.55 -0.63
CA GLY A 123 -3.78 3.38 -1.65
C GLY A 123 -2.27 3.49 -1.42
N CYS A 124 -1.84 3.64 -0.17
CA CYS A 124 -0.42 3.58 0.21
C CYS A 124 0.15 2.17 -0.05
N GLU A 125 -0.57 1.12 0.35
CA GLU A 125 -0.16 -0.27 0.13
C GLU A 125 0.03 -0.59 -1.37
N LEU A 126 -0.86 -0.07 -2.23
CA LEU A 126 -0.72 -0.18 -3.68
C LEU A 126 0.61 0.41 -4.19
N ILE A 127 0.94 1.63 -3.73
CA ILE A 127 2.20 2.30 -4.10
C ILE A 127 3.41 1.48 -3.63
N LEU A 128 3.37 0.93 -2.42
CA LEU A 128 4.45 0.12 -1.86
C LEU A 128 4.77 -1.10 -2.72
N HIS A 129 3.78 -1.64 -3.45
CA HIS A 129 3.91 -2.81 -4.30
C HIS A 129 4.18 -2.49 -5.78
N CYS A 130 4.17 -1.23 -6.20
CA CYS A 130 4.56 -0.85 -7.56
C CYS A 130 6.09 -0.94 -7.76
N SER A 131 6.52 -1.13 -9.00
CA SER A 131 7.94 -1.10 -9.38
C SER A 131 8.56 0.27 -9.11
N LYS A 132 7.78 1.34 -9.35
CA LYS A 132 8.18 2.73 -9.14
C LYS A 132 6.95 3.58 -8.85
N ALA A 133 7.17 4.70 -8.14
CA ALA A 133 6.20 5.75 -8.00
C ALA A 133 6.71 7.05 -8.64
N VAL A 134 5.79 7.80 -9.23
CA VAL A 134 5.95 9.21 -9.57
C VAL A 134 4.90 9.95 -8.75
N ALA A 135 5.33 10.83 -7.86
CA ALA A 135 4.44 11.53 -6.97
C ALA A 135 4.49 13.04 -7.20
N SER A 136 3.34 13.69 -7.22
CA SER A 136 3.26 15.14 -7.10
C SER A 136 3.85 15.57 -5.76
N LEU A 137 4.49 16.74 -5.70
CA LEU A 137 5.04 17.28 -4.43
C LEU A 137 3.97 17.31 -3.33
N GLU A 138 2.75 17.68 -3.68
CA GLU A 138 1.58 17.73 -2.79
C GLU A 138 0.88 16.36 -2.70
N SER A 139 1.63 15.32 -2.38
CA SER A 139 1.10 13.99 -2.11
C SER A 139 1.18 13.66 -0.62
N TYR A 140 0.06 13.19 -0.07
CA TYR A 140 -0.14 12.86 1.34
C TYR A 140 -0.28 11.34 1.45
N ILE A 141 0.79 10.67 1.86
CA ILE A 141 0.90 9.21 1.79
C ILE A 141 1.01 8.63 3.21
N GLY A 142 0.23 7.62 3.53
CA GLY A 142 0.29 7.00 4.86
C GLY A 142 -0.62 5.78 5.04
N LEU A 143 -0.27 4.97 6.03
CA LEU A 143 -1.08 3.86 6.53
C LEU A 143 -1.94 4.38 7.68
N VAL A 144 -3.27 4.41 7.50
CA VAL A 144 -4.20 5.14 8.41
C VAL A 144 -5.27 4.24 9.02
N GLU A 145 -5.15 2.95 8.86
CA GLU A 145 -6.16 1.95 9.22
C GLU A 145 -6.54 1.96 10.70
N VAL A 146 -5.61 2.34 11.58
CA VAL A 146 -5.86 2.50 13.03
C VAL A 146 -6.99 3.50 13.29
N GLY A 147 -7.11 4.53 12.45
CA GLY A 147 -8.18 5.53 12.54
C GLY A 147 -9.58 4.94 12.43
N VAL A 148 -9.73 3.83 11.72
CA VAL A 148 -10.99 3.09 11.56
C VAL A 148 -11.02 1.79 12.38
N GLY A 149 -10.05 1.60 13.29
CA GLY A 149 -10.02 0.43 14.19
C GLY A 149 -9.44 -0.83 13.56
N LEU A 150 -8.71 -0.71 12.46
CA LEU A 150 -8.09 -1.82 11.73
C LEU A 150 -6.56 -1.67 11.70
N ILE A 151 -5.89 -2.64 11.09
CA ILE A 151 -4.48 -2.55 10.70
C ILE A 151 -4.37 -2.57 9.17
N PRO A 152 -3.25 -2.12 8.57
CA PRO A 152 -2.92 -2.42 7.19
C PRO A 152 -2.98 -3.92 6.96
N GLY A 153 -3.75 -4.36 5.98
CA GLY A 153 -4.01 -5.79 5.77
C GLY A 153 -3.60 -6.30 4.39
N ALA A 154 -3.35 -5.40 3.45
CA ALA A 154 -3.00 -5.76 2.07
C ALA A 154 -1.48 -5.82 1.81
N GLY A 155 -0.67 -5.90 2.87
CA GLY A 155 0.78 -6.06 2.80
C GLY A 155 1.58 -4.82 3.19
N GLY A 156 0.95 -3.79 3.76
CA GLY A 156 1.63 -2.58 4.20
C GLY A 156 2.64 -2.84 5.31
N LEU A 157 2.26 -3.62 6.31
CA LEU A 157 3.16 -3.99 7.42
C LEU A 157 4.27 -4.93 6.95
N LYS A 158 3.94 -5.89 6.10
CA LYS A 158 4.90 -6.79 5.46
C LYS A 158 5.95 -5.99 4.66
N GLU A 159 5.52 -5.02 3.85
CA GLU A 159 6.47 -4.14 3.11
C GLU A 159 7.33 -3.32 4.07
N GLY A 160 6.76 -2.78 5.15
CA GLY A 160 7.51 -2.07 6.17
C GLY A 160 8.58 -2.93 6.83
N ALA A 161 8.24 -4.16 7.23
CA ALA A 161 9.18 -5.10 7.83
C ALA A 161 10.30 -5.51 6.84
N LEU A 162 9.94 -5.83 5.60
CA LEU A 162 10.90 -6.17 4.55
C LEU A 162 11.87 -5.01 4.26
N ARG A 163 11.35 -3.79 4.08
CA ARG A 163 12.18 -2.60 3.81
C ARG A 163 13.09 -2.26 5.00
N ALA A 164 12.61 -2.46 6.23
CA ALA A 164 13.42 -2.32 7.42
C ALA A 164 14.58 -3.32 7.45
N ALA A 165 14.32 -4.58 7.13
CA ALA A 165 15.35 -5.61 7.03
C ALA A 165 16.38 -5.31 5.92
N GLN A 166 15.92 -4.83 4.76
CA GLN A 166 16.80 -4.40 3.66
C GLN A 166 17.66 -3.19 4.06
N ALA A 167 17.10 -2.22 4.79
CA ALA A 167 17.85 -1.07 5.29
C ALA A 167 18.90 -1.47 6.33
N ALA A 168 18.56 -2.39 7.24
CA ALA A 168 19.51 -2.96 8.21
C ALA A 168 20.66 -3.67 7.49
N GLN A 169 20.35 -4.51 6.51
CA GLN A 169 21.35 -5.20 5.70
C GLN A 169 22.26 -4.23 4.95
N ALA A 170 21.69 -3.21 4.33
CA ALA A 170 22.45 -2.17 3.62
C ALA A 170 23.39 -1.38 4.56
N ALA A 171 22.99 -1.21 5.83
CA ALA A 171 23.79 -0.59 6.87
C ALA A 171 24.80 -1.55 7.54
N GLY A 172 24.83 -2.83 7.17
CA GLY A 172 25.66 -3.86 7.82
C GLY A 172 25.21 -4.17 9.26
N ALA A 173 23.96 -3.82 9.63
CA ALA A 173 23.42 -4.07 10.96
C ALA A 173 22.84 -5.48 11.07
N THR A 174 23.04 -6.13 12.21
CA THR A 174 22.44 -7.43 12.54
C THR A 174 21.09 -7.29 13.23
N ASP A 175 20.85 -6.17 13.92
CA ASP A 175 19.59 -5.86 14.57
C ASP A 175 18.69 -5.04 13.64
N VAL A 176 17.53 -5.58 13.30
CA VAL A 176 16.54 -4.91 12.44
C VAL A 176 15.60 -3.98 13.22
N PHE A 177 15.57 -4.08 14.55
CA PHE A 177 14.61 -3.36 15.39
C PHE A 177 14.67 -1.83 15.22
N PRO A 178 15.86 -1.17 15.21
CA PRO A 178 15.94 0.28 15.03
C PRO A 178 15.33 0.76 13.69
N PHE A 179 15.49 -0.03 12.63
CA PHE A 179 14.97 0.28 11.29
C PHE A 179 13.46 0.04 11.19
N MET A 180 12.96 -1.01 11.85
CA MET A 180 11.54 -1.35 11.87
C MET A 180 10.72 -0.41 12.74
N ARG A 181 11.29 0.14 13.81
CA ARG A 181 10.62 0.99 14.79
C ARG A 181 9.95 2.21 14.15
N ASN A 182 10.57 2.85 13.17
CA ASN A 182 9.99 4.00 12.48
C ASN A 182 8.77 3.63 11.64
N TRP A 183 8.84 2.50 10.94
CA TRP A 183 7.69 1.96 10.20
C TRP A 183 6.53 1.63 11.13
N PHE A 184 6.83 0.98 12.26
CA PHE A 184 5.84 0.70 13.30
C PHE A 184 5.16 1.99 13.80
N LEU A 185 5.94 3.00 14.17
CA LEU A 185 5.39 4.27 14.68
C LEU A 185 4.52 4.96 13.63
N ASN A 186 4.93 4.97 12.37
CA ASN A 186 4.14 5.55 11.29
C ASN A 186 2.78 4.85 11.13
N ALA A 187 2.74 3.53 11.13
CA ALA A 187 1.50 2.77 11.02
C ALA A 187 0.63 2.86 12.28
N ALA A 188 1.23 2.71 13.48
CA ALA A 188 0.51 2.70 14.76
C ALA A 188 -0.10 4.06 15.12
N MET A 189 0.54 5.14 14.70
CA MET A 189 0.07 6.51 14.94
C MET A 189 -0.73 7.09 13.75
N ALA A 190 -0.95 6.30 12.70
CA ALA A 190 -1.60 6.74 11.46
C ALA A 190 -0.94 8.00 10.88
N ASN A 191 0.39 8.05 10.87
CA ASN A 191 1.13 9.20 10.39
C ASN A 191 1.04 9.29 8.86
N VAL A 192 0.63 10.45 8.38
CA VAL A 192 0.54 10.78 6.95
C VAL A 192 1.62 11.80 6.62
N SER A 193 2.36 11.56 5.55
CA SER A 193 3.34 12.54 5.06
C SER A 193 2.64 13.82 4.59
N LYS A 194 3.29 14.96 4.82
CA LYS A 194 2.78 16.29 4.41
C LYS A 194 3.21 16.66 2.99
N SER A 195 4.05 15.83 2.38
CA SER A 195 4.54 16.00 1.01
C SER A 195 5.17 14.70 0.51
N ALA A 196 5.39 14.60 -0.80
CA ALA A 196 6.15 13.49 -1.39
C ALA A 196 7.61 13.44 -0.90
N LEU A 197 8.22 14.58 -0.54
CA LEU A 197 9.55 14.62 0.06
C LEU A 197 9.56 13.97 1.45
N GLU A 198 8.59 14.30 2.29
CA GLU A 198 8.44 13.67 3.60
C GLU A 198 8.08 12.18 3.47
N ALA A 199 7.26 11.80 2.47
CA ALA A 199 6.96 10.40 2.19
C ALA A 199 8.23 9.57 1.87
N LYS A 200 9.25 10.16 1.22
CA LYS A 200 10.57 9.53 1.07
C LYS A 200 11.28 9.37 2.41
N GLN A 201 11.26 10.37 3.27
CA GLN A 201 11.89 10.31 4.60
C GLN A 201 11.21 9.26 5.49
N MET A 202 9.89 9.14 5.39
CA MET A 202 9.11 8.12 6.10
C MET A 202 9.26 6.71 5.52
N GLY A 203 9.83 6.57 4.31
CA GLY A 203 10.04 5.30 3.62
C GLY A 203 8.87 4.83 2.76
N TYR A 204 7.76 5.54 2.71
CA TYR A 204 6.63 5.21 1.83
C TYR A 204 7.01 5.29 0.35
N LEU A 205 7.76 6.33 -0.02
CA LEU A 205 8.42 6.41 -1.32
C LEU A 205 9.89 5.98 -1.21
N ARG A 206 10.38 5.31 -2.25
CA ARG A 206 11.79 4.91 -2.35
C ARG A 206 12.66 6.13 -2.71
N PRO A 207 13.95 6.13 -2.38
CA PRO A 207 14.88 7.16 -2.85
C PRO A 207 14.87 7.34 -4.38
N THR A 208 14.63 6.25 -5.12
CA THR A 208 14.59 6.20 -6.59
C THR A 208 13.27 6.64 -7.19
N ASP A 209 12.21 6.83 -6.39
CA ASP A 209 10.92 7.31 -6.88
C ASP A 209 11.02 8.78 -7.29
N THR A 210 10.29 9.15 -8.33
CA THR A 210 10.36 10.50 -8.92
C THR A 210 9.35 11.42 -8.26
N ILE A 211 9.74 12.67 -8.01
CA ILE A 211 8.84 13.71 -7.50
C ILE A 211 8.70 14.77 -8.59
N VAL A 212 7.47 15.13 -8.93
CA VAL A 212 7.15 16.23 -9.86
C VAL A 212 6.60 17.42 -9.06
N PHE A 213 7.03 18.62 -9.43
CA PHE A 213 6.58 19.87 -8.79
C PHE A 213 5.33 20.42 -9.47
N ASN A 214 5.15 20.12 -10.75
CA ASN A 214 3.97 20.51 -11.51
C ASN A 214 3.06 19.29 -11.70
N ASN A 215 1.89 19.29 -11.09
CA ASN A 215 0.95 18.17 -11.15
C ASN A 215 0.49 17.85 -12.58
N HIS A 216 0.50 18.82 -13.49
CA HIS A 216 0.16 18.59 -14.91
C HIS A 216 1.18 17.70 -15.64
N GLU A 217 2.39 17.58 -15.10
CA GLU A 217 3.44 16.70 -15.65
C GLU A 217 3.41 15.28 -15.09
N LEU A 218 2.58 15.03 -14.06
CA LEU A 218 2.57 13.79 -13.30
C LEU A 218 2.38 12.56 -14.21
N LEU A 219 1.29 12.53 -14.96
CA LEU A 219 0.96 11.39 -15.81
C LEU A 219 1.99 11.22 -16.95
N TRP A 220 2.43 12.32 -17.55
CA TRP A 220 3.45 12.30 -18.58
C TRP A 220 4.76 11.71 -18.06
N THR A 221 5.23 12.17 -16.91
CA THR A 221 6.44 11.66 -16.26
C THR A 221 6.30 10.18 -15.91
N ALA A 222 5.16 9.76 -15.36
CA ALA A 222 4.91 8.36 -15.02
C ALA A 222 4.92 7.45 -16.27
N ILE A 223 4.36 7.90 -17.37
CA ILE A 223 4.42 7.20 -18.65
C ILE A 223 5.88 7.10 -19.12
N GLY A 224 6.65 8.20 -19.08
CA GLY A 224 8.07 8.22 -19.41
C GLY A 224 8.90 7.24 -18.59
N GLU A 225 8.68 7.19 -17.27
CA GLU A 225 9.33 6.24 -16.36
C GLU A 225 8.97 4.77 -16.67
N ALA A 226 7.72 4.50 -17.00
CA ALA A 226 7.29 3.15 -17.38
C ALA A 226 7.95 2.71 -18.70
N PHE A 227 8.12 3.64 -19.64
CA PHE A 227 8.88 3.40 -20.90
C PHE A 227 10.36 3.16 -20.62
N ALA A 228 10.99 3.98 -19.79
CA ALA A 228 12.41 3.87 -19.45
C ALA A 228 12.70 2.53 -18.75
N LEU A 229 11.90 2.16 -17.78
CA LEU A 229 12.02 0.88 -17.09
C LEU A 229 11.90 -0.30 -18.07
N HIS A 230 10.95 -0.25 -18.99
CA HIS A 230 10.80 -1.29 -20.00
C HIS A 230 12.00 -1.36 -20.95
N ALA A 231 12.44 -0.21 -21.48
CA ALA A 231 13.55 -0.12 -22.43
C ALA A 231 14.89 -0.57 -21.83
N THR A 232 15.08 -0.37 -20.51
CA THR A 232 16.26 -0.82 -19.77
C THR A 232 16.19 -2.29 -19.29
N GLY A 233 15.16 -3.02 -19.71
CA GLY A 233 15.05 -4.44 -19.41
C GLY A 233 14.56 -4.72 -17.98
N HIS A 234 13.45 -4.07 -17.59
CA HIS A 234 12.82 -4.31 -16.29
C HIS A 234 12.82 -5.78 -15.89
N ARG A 235 13.18 -6.04 -14.65
CA ARG A 235 13.03 -7.33 -13.97
C ARG A 235 12.28 -7.11 -12.65
N PRO A 236 11.34 -7.96 -12.29
CA PRO A 236 10.75 -7.93 -10.96
C PRO A 236 11.84 -8.16 -9.92
N PRO A 237 11.67 -7.68 -8.67
CA PRO A 237 12.58 -7.99 -7.59
C PRO A 237 12.65 -9.50 -7.38
N LEU A 238 13.79 -10.01 -6.93
CA LEU A 238 13.88 -11.39 -6.50
C LEU A 238 13.06 -11.57 -5.25
N LYS A 239 12.23 -12.63 -5.22
CA LYS A 239 11.46 -12.98 -4.04
C LYS A 239 12.43 -13.43 -2.94
N PRO A 240 12.45 -12.77 -1.76
CA PRO A 240 13.31 -13.19 -0.67
C PRO A 240 12.88 -14.58 -0.17
N LEU A 241 13.82 -15.48 0.07
CA LEU A 241 13.57 -16.76 0.72
C LEU A 241 13.20 -16.58 2.20
N GLY A 242 13.69 -15.49 2.80
CA GLY A 242 13.42 -15.06 4.15
C GLY A 242 14.24 -13.81 4.47
N PHE A 243 13.78 -13.03 5.43
CA PHE A 243 14.48 -11.85 5.95
C PHE A 243 14.33 -11.78 7.46
N PRO A 244 15.35 -11.26 8.18
CA PRO A 244 15.32 -11.22 9.63
C PRO A 244 14.22 -10.30 10.14
N VAL A 245 13.59 -10.72 11.25
CA VAL A 245 12.57 -9.95 11.97
C VAL A 245 13.00 -9.69 13.41
N ALA A 246 12.37 -8.70 14.07
CA ALA A 246 12.77 -8.29 15.43
C ALA A 246 12.32 -9.27 16.53
N GLY A 247 11.40 -10.19 16.22
CA GLY A 247 10.95 -11.26 17.10
C GLY A 247 10.37 -10.78 18.43
N ARG A 248 10.29 -11.70 19.40
CA ARG A 248 9.70 -11.45 20.74
C ARG A 248 10.36 -10.29 21.48
N THR A 249 11.68 -10.12 21.35
CA THR A 249 12.40 -9.02 22.03
C THR A 249 11.97 -7.65 21.53
N GLY A 250 11.87 -7.47 20.20
CA GLY A 250 11.37 -6.24 19.59
C GLY A 250 9.91 -5.99 19.98
N LEU A 251 9.06 -7.02 19.92
CA LEU A 251 7.67 -6.95 20.33
C LEU A 251 7.51 -6.53 21.80
N ALA A 252 8.28 -7.13 22.71
CA ALA A 252 8.23 -6.78 24.14
C ALA A 252 8.64 -5.32 24.38
N THR A 253 9.68 -4.83 23.69
CA THR A 253 10.11 -3.45 23.78
C THR A 253 9.03 -2.47 23.32
N ILE A 254 8.36 -2.75 22.20
CA ILE A 254 7.25 -1.93 21.71
C ILE A 254 6.06 -1.98 22.67
N LYS A 255 5.67 -3.17 23.15
CA LYS A 255 4.54 -3.31 24.09
C LYS A 255 4.77 -2.56 25.39
N ALA A 256 6.01 -2.52 25.91
CA ALA A 256 6.36 -1.73 27.08
C ALA A 256 6.16 -0.22 26.82
N GLN A 257 6.56 0.29 25.64
CA GLN A 257 6.32 1.69 25.26
C GLN A 257 4.83 1.99 25.10
N LEU A 258 4.08 1.11 24.46
CA LEU A 258 2.63 1.26 24.29
C LEU A 258 1.90 1.23 25.64
N ALA A 259 2.34 0.39 26.60
CA ALA A 259 1.78 0.34 27.95
C ALA A 259 1.97 1.69 28.65
N ASN A 260 3.17 2.27 28.58
CA ASN A 260 3.42 3.60 29.14
C ASN A 260 2.53 4.68 28.50
N MET A 261 2.31 4.61 27.19
CA MET A 261 1.42 5.55 26.49
C MET A 261 -0.04 5.38 26.91
N ARG A 262 -0.51 4.15 27.05
CA ARG A 262 -1.87 3.85 27.55
C ARG A 262 -2.06 4.33 28.99
N ASP A 263 -1.13 3.98 29.86
CA ASP A 263 -1.22 4.31 31.29
C ASP A 263 -1.04 5.81 31.54
N GLY A 264 -0.32 6.51 30.66
CA GLY A 264 -0.23 7.96 30.61
C GLY A 264 -1.42 8.66 29.93
N GLY A 265 -2.41 7.92 29.42
CA GLY A 265 -3.60 8.49 28.78
C GLY A 265 -3.37 9.05 27.35
N PHE A 266 -2.24 8.75 26.72
CA PHE A 266 -1.94 9.22 25.36
C PHE A 266 -2.64 8.39 24.28
N ILE A 267 -2.93 7.12 24.57
CA ILE A 267 -3.67 6.20 23.69
C ILE A 267 -4.75 5.48 24.49
N SER A 268 -5.85 5.09 23.80
CA SER A 268 -6.90 4.28 24.43
C SER A 268 -6.45 2.83 24.62
N ALA A 269 -7.22 2.06 25.42
CA ALA A 269 -7.00 0.62 25.54
C ALA A 269 -7.17 -0.10 24.20
N HIS A 270 -8.06 0.39 23.33
CA HIS A 270 -8.25 -0.18 21.99
C HIS A 270 -7.11 0.21 21.03
N ASP A 271 -6.58 1.44 21.10
CA ASP A 271 -5.36 1.82 20.37
C ASP A 271 -4.17 0.94 20.80
N PHE A 272 -4.03 0.65 22.09
CA PHE A 272 -3.01 -0.28 22.60
C PHE A 272 -3.17 -1.67 22.00
N PHE A 273 -4.39 -2.18 21.91
CA PHE A 273 -4.68 -3.49 21.33
C PHE A 273 -4.31 -3.53 19.83
N ILE A 274 -4.78 -2.54 19.04
CA ILE A 274 -4.49 -2.45 17.60
C ILE A 274 -2.99 -2.33 17.36
N SER A 275 -2.33 -1.39 18.05
CA SER A 275 -0.89 -1.13 17.88
C SER A 275 -0.02 -2.31 18.32
N SER A 276 -0.48 -3.07 19.35
CA SER A 276 0.18 -4.33 19.75
C SER A 276 0.13 -5.38 18.63
N GLY A 277 -0.97 -5.43 17.88
CA GLY A 277 -1.09 -6.31 16.71
C GLY A 277 -0.22 -5.88 15.54
N ILE A 278 -0.13 -4.56 15.27
CA ILE A 278 0.82 -4.04 14.26
C ILE A 278 2.25 -4.46 14.62
N ALA A 279 2.63 -4.31 15.91
CA ALA A 279 3.95 -4.70 16.39
C ALA A 279 4.18 -6.22 16.26
N ASP A 280 3.18 -7.04 16.59
CA ASP A 280 3.26 -8.49 16.47
C ASP A 280 3.53 -8.93 15.03
N VAL A 281 2.77 -8.40 14.07
CA VAL A 281 2.96 -8.67 12.64
C VAL A 281 4.36 -8.25 12.18
N MET A 282 4.77 -7.00 12.45
CA MET A 282 6.05 -6.47 11.98
C MET A 282 7.26 -7.12 12.62
N CYS A 283 7.11 -7.62 13.87
CA CYS A 283 8.14 -8.41 14.55
C CYS A 283 8.18 -9.88 14.11
N GLY A 284 7.25 -10.33 13.24
CA GLY A 284 7.20 -11.70 12.72
C GLY A 284 6.41 -12.66 13.57
N GLY A 285 5.62 -12.18 14.55
CA GLY A 285 4.85 -13.03 15.47
C GLY A 285 5.71 -13.65 16.57
N ASP A 286 5.33 -14.84 17.00
CA ASP A 286 5.97 -15.55 18.13
C ASP A 286 7.26 -16.29 17.71
N VAL A 287 8.29 -15.53 17.32
CA VAL A 287 9.60 -16.03 16.90
C VAL A 287 10.73 -15.31 17.63
N GLU A 288 11.94 -15.86 17.61
CA GLU A 288 13.12 -15.22 18.18
C GLU A 288 13.60 -14.04 17.31
N ALA A 289 14.31 -13.08 17.93
CA ALA A 289 14.96 -12.00 17.20
C ALA A 289 15.97 -12.54 16.19
N GLY A 290 15.94 -12.03 14.97
CA GLY A 290 16.77 -12.51 13.86
C GLY A 290 16.24 -13.78 13.15
N ALA A 291 15.12 -14.35 13.59
CA ALA A 291 14.46 -15.41 12.85
C ALA A 291 14.08 -14.92 11.44
N LEU A 292 14.18 -15.82 10.46
CA LEU A 292 13.83 -15.52 9.08
C LEU A 292 12.34 -15.72 8.85
N ALA A 293 11.63 -14.65 8.51
CA ALA A 293 10.27 -14.69 8.03
C ALA A 293 10.22 -14.48 6.52
N ASP A 294 9.27 -15.07 5.83
CA ASP A 294 8.98 -14.78 4.44
C ASP A 294 7.77 -13.82 4.30
N GLU A 295 7.54 -13.34 3.08
CA GLU A 295 6.46 -12.41 2.83
C GLU A 295 5.07 -13.03 3.08
N GLN A 296 4.89 -14.31 2.75
CA GLN A 296 3.60 -14.98 2.93
C GLN A 296 3.28 -15.17 4.42
N TRP A 297 4.29 -15.48 5.22
CA TRP A 297 4.15 -15.58 6.67
C TRP A 297 3.61 -14.26 7.28
N LEU A 298 4.21 -13.12 6.91
CA LEU A 298 3.76 -11.82 7.41
C LEU A 298 2.36 -11.44 6.88
N LEU A 299 2.05 -11.75 5.62
CA LEU A 299 0.70 -11.54 5.05
C LEU A 299 -0.35 -12.37 5.78
N ASP A 300 -0.03 -13.60 6.19
CA ASP A 300 -0.95 -14.44 6.95
C ASP A 300 -1.18 -13.89 8.38
N LEU A 301 -0.14 -13.33 9.04
CA LEU A 301 -0.26 -12.65 10.32
C LEU A 301 -1.11 -11.38 10.19
N GLU A 302 -0.87 -10.54 9.17
CA GLU A 302 -1.70 -9.35 8.89
C GLU A 302 -3.17 -9.74 8.76
N ARG A 303 -3.49 -10.67 7.86
CA ARG A 303 -4.87 -11.11 7.62
C ARG A 303 -5.52 -11.68 8.87
N LYS A 304 -4.80 -12.53 9.62
CA LYS A 304 -5.29 -13.11 10.87
C LYS A 304 -5.68 -12.01 11.87
N PHE A 305 -4.82 -11.02 12.07
CA PHE A 305 -5.09 -9.95 13.03
C PHE A 305 -6.14 -8.96 12.50
N PHE A 306 -6.13 -8.65 11.21
CA PHE A 306 -7.16 -7.87 10.55
C PHE A 306 -8.56 -8.47 10.79
N MET A 307 -8.73 -9.77 10.57
CA MET A 307 -9.98 -10.48 10.83
C MET A 307 -10.38 -10.43 12.31
N THR A 308 -9.43 -10.48 13.25
CA THR A 308 -9.69 -10.33 14.68
C THR A 308 -10.27 -8.95 14.99
N LEU A 309 -9.74 -7.90 14.36
CA LEU A 309 -10.22 -6.53 14.52
C LEU A 309 -11.59 -6.32 13.89
N VAL A 310 -11.84 -6.87 12.69
CA VAL A 310 -13.19 -6.81 12.06
C VAL A 310 -14.27 -7.41 12.96
N ALA A 311 -13.94 -8.45 13.72
CA ALA A 311 -14.85 -9.05 14.70
C ALA A 311 -14.97 -8.25 16.01
N HIS A 312 -14.03 -7.33 16.28
CA HIS A 312 -13.96 -6.65 17.58
C HIS A 312 -14.99 -5.50 17.67
N PRO A 313 -15.85 -5.45 18.72
CA PRO A 313 -16.92 -4.45 18.82
C PRO A 313 -16.44 -2.99 18.71
N LYS A 314 -15.32 -2.65 19.37
CA LYS A 314 -14.74 -1.29 19.31
C LYS A 314 -14.21 -0.92 17.92
N SER A 315 -13.69 -1.87 17.15
CA SER A 315 -13.32 -1.65 15.75
C SER A 315 -14.56 -1.40 14.90
N GLN A 316 -15.63 -2.18 15.10
CA GLN A 316 -16.91 -1.97 14.41
C GLN A 316 -17.51 -0.59 14.72
N GLU A 317 -17.43 -0.14 15.99
CA GLU A 317 -17.83 1.21 16.39
C GLU A 317 -17.02 2.28 15.64
N ARG A 318 -15.70 2.12 15.49
CA ARG A 318 -14.85 3.06 14.71
C ARG A 318 -15.21 3.06 13.22
N MET A 319 -15.41 1.89 12.63
CA MET A 319 -15.83 1.78 11.22
C MET A 319 -17.18 2.45 10.99
N MET A 320 -18.17 2.18 11.83
CA MET A 320 -19.50 2.81 11.75
C MET A 320 -19.44 4.32 11.97
N GLY A 321 -18.64 4.77 12.94
CA GLY A 321 -18.42 6.19 13.20
C GLY A 321 -17.80 6.91 12.00
N MET A 322 -16.79 6.32 11.36
CA MET A 322 -16.19 6.86 10.15
C MET A 322 -17.20 6.93 9.01
N MET A 323 -17.99 5.87 8.77
CA MET A 323 -19.01 5.86 7.71
C MET A 323 -20.11 6.90 7.94
N SER A 324 -20.51 7.15 9.18
CA SER A 324 -21.60 8.06 9.50
C SER A 324 -21.18 9.52 9.59
N THR A 325 -19.97 9.81 10.06
CA THR A 325 -19.50 11.17 10.36
C THR A 325 -18.35 11.65 9.50
N GLY A 326 -17.66 10.75 8.80
CA GLY A 326 -16.41 11.03 8.08
C GLY A 326 -15.22 11.34 9.02
N LYS A 327 -15.36 11.09 10.33
CA LYS A 327 -14.32 11.39 11.33
C LYS A 327 -13.94 10.15 12.13
N PRO A 328 -12.64 10.00 12.49
CA PRO A 328 -12.21 8.91 13.36
C PRO A 328 -12.86 8.99 14.74
N VAL A 329 -13.32 7.85 15.23
CA VAL A 329 -13.79 7.69 16.62
C VAL A 329 -12.61 7.21 17.47
N ARG A 330 -12.47 7.79 18.67
CA ARG A 330 -11.50 7.33 19.69
C ARG A 330 -12.28 6.69 20.85
N ASN A 331 -12.06 5.38 21.09
CA ASN A 331 -12.81 4.60 22.10
C ASN A 331 -11.89 3.67 22.90
#